data_8b211443f79cf0f8f72d08e9e2e57956
#
_entry.id   8b211443f79cf0f8f72d08e9e2e57956
#
_cell.length_a   1.000
_cell.length_b   1.000
_cell.length_c   1.000
_cell.angle_alpha   90.00
_cell.angle_beta   90.00
_cell.angle_gamma   90.00
#
_symmetry.space_group_name_H-M   'P 1'
#
loop_
_entity.id
_entity.type
_entity.pdbx_description
1 polymer ?
#
loop_
_entity_poly.entity_id
_entity_poly.type
_entity_poly.pdbx_seq_one_letter_code
_entity_poly.pdbx_strand_id
1 'polypeptide(L)'
;MTGELKVVSIYRENGQYWASLPFEVMVPAKPKTGAETAVDVNVGHLDYTAGRVNTLPSHLQKIYKRIKHYQRVLARKRKANVQHDLMQKFTTQLVNTYDQIVIEDLAVKKMQMSHVAAKGLHRSLFGYFRQVLTYKCAWYGKTLLVADRFYPSTQRCSVCSHIKQGDDKVTLAGNHKHHTKHDEYICYQCGATLDRDENAVANLLALL
;
A
#
# COMPACT_ATOMS: atom_id res chain seq x y z
N MET A 1 23.68 -19.64 1.37
CA MET A 1 23.72 -18.65 0.30
C MET A 1 25.17 -18.24 0.13
N THR A 2 25.73 -18.43 -1.03
CA THR A 2 27.07 -17.92 -1.39
C THR A 2 26.85 -16.63 -2.16
N GLY A 3 27.43 -15.54 -1.69
CA GLY A 3 27.35 -14.23 -2.34
C GLY A 3 28.73 -13.61 -2.44
N GLU A 4 28.91 -12.77 -3.46
CA GLU A 4 30.15 -12.00 -3.63
C GLU A 4 30.10 -10.76 -2.74
N LEU A 5 31.13 -10.60 -1.88
CA LEU A 5 31.24 -9.41 -1.03
C LEU A 5 31.61 -8.19 -1.90
N LYS A 6 30.82 -7.13 -1.81
CA LYS A 6 31.09 -5.85 -2.48
C LYS A 6 31.88 -4.90 -1.56
N VAL A 7 31.86 -3.61 -1.86
CA VAL A 7 32.63 -2.61 -1.09
C VAL A 7 32.13 -2.53 0.34
N VAL A 8 33.01 -2.81 1.29
CA VAL A 8 32.76 -2.73 2.73
C VAL A 8 32.86 -1.27 3.18
N SER A 9 31.86 -0.80 3.93
CA SER A 9 31.88 0.52 4.54
C SER A 9 31.97 0.39 6.06
N ILE A 10 32.93 1.09 6.67
CA ILE A 10 33.06 1.17 8.12
C ILE A 10 32.69 2.61 8.55
N TYR A 11 31.82 2.73 9.53
CA TYR A 11 31.41 4.03 10.08
C TYR A 11 31.28 3.98 11.61
N ARG A 12 31.38 5.15 12.23
CA ARG A 12 31.25 5.30 13.67
C ARG A 12 29.95 5.99 14.02
N GLU A 13 29.15 5.37 14.88
CA GLU A 13 27.89 5.94 15.38
C GLU A 13 27.79 5.69 16.88
N ASN A 14 27.47 6.73 17.68
CA ASN A 14 27.33 6.66 19.14
C ASN A 14 28.52 6.03 19.88
N GLY A 15 29.74 6.30 19.41
CA GLY A 15 30.98 5.77 19.99
C GLY A 15 31.33 4.32 19.61
N GLN A 16 30.46 3.64 18.89
CA GLN A 16 30.68 2.28 18.39
C GLN A 16 31.04 2.29 16.90
N TYR A 17 31.82 1.29 16.47
CA TYR A 17 32.13 1.07 15.07
C TYR A 17 31.15 0.05 14.49
N TRP A 18 30.69 0.34 13.28
CA TRP A 18 29.79 -0.51 12.50
C TRP A 18 30.43 -0.81 11.15
N ALA A 19 30.26 -2.03 10.66
CA ALA A 19 30.64 -2.42 9.32
C ALA A 19 29.40 -2.81 8.52
N SER A 20 29.27 -2.22 7.33
CA SER A 20 28.27 -2.64 6.33
C SER A 20 28.95 -3.56 5.35
N LEU A 21 28.48 -4.81 5.27
CA LEU A 21 29.02 -5.88 4.42
C LEU A 21 27.97 -6.23 3.35
N PRO A 22 27.91 -5.49 2.23
CA PRO A 22 26.97 -5.80 1.16
C PRO A 22 27.44 -7.02 0.37
N PHE A 23 26.53 -7.97 0.15
CA PHE A 23 26.77 -9.14 -0.68
C PHE A 23 25.87 -9.09 -1.91
N GLU A 24 26.47 -9.37 -3.08
CA GLU A 24 25.68 -9.70 -4.25
C GLU A 24 25.27 -11.16 -4.16
N VAL A 25 23.98 -11.42 -4.07
CA VAL A 25 23.44 -12.77 -4.00
C VAL A 25 22.51 -13.04 -5.16
N MET A 26 22.58 -14.22 -5.74
CA MET A 26 21.54 -14.67 -6.65
C MET A 26 20.32 -15.08 -5.86
N VAL A 27 19.24 -14.35 -6.01
CA VAL A 27 17.93 -14.68 -5.42
C VAL A 27 17.21 -15.59 -6.41
N PRO A 28 16.93 -16.84 -6.06
CA PRO A 28 16.17 -17.72 -6.95
C PRO A 28 14.75 -17.19 -7.12
N ALA A 29 14.25 -17.22 -8.35
CA ALA A 29 12.85 -16.92 -8.61
C ALA A 29 11.95 -17.87 -7.80
N LYS A 30 10.86 -17.32 -7.26
CA LYS A 30 9.86 -18.15 -6.56
C LYS A 30 9.03 -18.92 -7.58
N PRO A 31 8.57 -20.15 -7.22
CA PRO A 31 7.66 -20.90 -8.07
C PRO A 31 6.44 -20.05 -8.45
N LYS A 32 5.97 -20.22 -9.68
CA LYS A 32 4.72 -19.59 -10.10
C LYS A 32 3.55 -20.23 -9.36
N THR A 33 2.65 -19.40 -8.84
CA THR A 33 1.45 -19.85 -8.13
C THR A 33 0.20 -19.84 -9.00
N GLY A 34 0.25 -19.11 -10.14
CA GLY A 34 -0.91 -18.86 -11.01
C GLY A 34 -1.93 -17.89 -10.41
N ALA A 35 -1.65 -17.34 -9.22
CA ALA A 35 -2.56 -16.44 -8.54
C ALA A 35 -2.26 -14.96 -8.83
N GLU A 36 -3.33 -14.17 -8.94
CA GLU A 36 -3.32 -12.73 -9.23
C GLU A 36 -3.98 -11.97 -8.10
N THR A 37 -3.55 -10.74 -7.86
CA THR A 37 -4.16 -9.86 -6.84
C THR A 37 -4.04 -8.39 -7.23
N ALA A 38 -5.01 -7.61 -6.77
CA ALA A 38 -4.99 -6.16 -6.76
C ALA A 38 -4.87 -5.65 -5.33
N VAL A 39 -4.21 -4.52 -5.14
CA VAL A 39 -4.10 -3.85 -3.84
C VAL A 39 -4.56 -2.41 -3.97
N ASP A 40 -5.60 -2.05 -3.24
CA ASP A 40 -6.05 -0.68 -3.02
C ASP A 40 -5.38 -0.13 -1.75
N VAL A 41 -4.77 1.06 -1.87
CA VAL A 41 -3.92 1.63 -0.83
C VAL A 41 -4.60 2.80 -0.15
N ASN A 42 -5.12 2.57 1.05
CA ASN A 42 -5.88 3.54 1.83
C ASN A 42 -5.10 4.08 3.04
N VAL A 43 -5.60 5.19 3.59
CA VAL A 43 -5.05 5.76 4.83
C VAL A 43 -5.41 4.86 6.02
N GLY A 44 -4.44 4.13 6.52
CA GLY A 44 -4.59 3.25 7.69
C GLY A 44 -4.80 1.78 7.38
N HIS A 45 -5.04 1.40 6.13
CA HIS A 45 -5.17 0.01 5.71
C HIS A 45 -4.81 -0.20 4.24
N LEU A 46 -4.63 -1.46 3.87
CA LEU A 46 -4.43 -1.93 2.52
C LEU A 46 -5.49 -3.01 2.26
N ASP A 47 -6.28 -2.83 1.22
CA ASP A 47 -7.29 -3.82 0.78
C ASP A 47 -6.71 -4.62 -0.39
N TYR A 48 -6.93 -5.92 -0.39
CA TYR A 48 -6.51 -6.81 -1.47
C TYR A 48 -7.49 -7.97 -1.60
N THR A 49 -7.37 -8.80 -2.61
CA THR A 49 -8.34 -9.85 -2.95
C THR A 49 -8.64 -10.83 -1.79
N ALA A 50 -7.70 -11.06 -0.89
CA ALA A 50 -7.90 -11.95 0.27
C ALA A 50 -8.31 -11.20 1.57
N GLY A 51 -8.59 -9.88 1.52
CA GLY A 51 -9.08 -9.12 2.66
C GLY A 51 -8.35 -7.80 2.91
N ARG A 52 -8.31 -7.39 4.17
CA ARG A 52 -7.76 -6.11 4.62
C ARG A 52 -6.58 -6.28 5.57
N VAL A 53 -5.53 -5.49 5.38
CA VAL A 53 -4.40 -5.36 6.31
C VAL A 53 -4.37 -3.96 6.91
N ASN A 54 -4.54 -3.86 8.23
CA ASN A 54 -4.44 -2.59 8.94
C ASN A 54 -2.97 -2.16 9.07
N THR A 55 -2.62 -1.01 8.48
CA THR A 55 -1.30 -0.38 8.61
C THR A 55 -1.14 0.37 9.93
N LEU A 56 -2.24 0.55 10.67
CA LEU A 56 -2.32 1.17 12.00
C LEU A 56 -3.02 0.24 13.01
N PRO A 57 -2.46 -0.93 13.33
CA PRO A 57 -3.06 -1.82 14.32
C PRO A 57 -3.17 -1.14 15.71
N SER A 58 -4.04 -1.64 16.58
CA SER A 58 -4.43 -1.00 17.84
C SER A 58 -3.26 -0.67 18.76
N HIS A 59 -2.21 -1.51 18.78
CA HIS A 59 -1.00 -1.23 19.55
C HIS A 59 -0.23 -0.01 19.02
N LEU A 60 -0.18 0.21 17.70
CA LEU A 60 0.40 1.42 17.09
C LEU A 60 -0.43 2.66 17.39
N GLN A 61 -1.76 2.57 17.38
CA GLN A 61 -2.63 3.69 17.76
C GLN A 61 -2.38 4.12 19.22
N LYS A 62 -2.14 3.17 20.13
CA LYS A 62 -1.75 3.46 21.52
C LYS A 62 -0.39 4.17 21.59
N ILE A 63 0.58 3.75 20.77
CA ILE A 63 1.89 4.40 20.65
C ILE A 63 1.73 5.85 20.12
N TYR A 64 0.88 6.08 19.13
CA TYR A 64 0.59 7.44 18.63
C TYR A 64 0.00 8.36 19.70
N LYS A 65 -0.91 7.87 20.54
CA LYS A 65 -1.46 8.66 21.65
C LYS A 65 -0.37 9.00 22.68
N ARG A 66 0.55 8.09 22.96
CA ARG A 66 1.69 8.32 23.86
C ARG A 66 2.74 9.27 23.28
N ILE A 67 3.00 9.28 21.97
CA ILE A 67 3.96 10.18 21.33
C ILE A 67 3.59 11.66 21.55
N LYS A 68 2.30 11.99 21.63
CA LYS A 68 1.85 13.35 21.98
C LYS A 68 2.38 13.80 23.35
N HIS A 69 2.63 12.84 24.25
CA HIS A 69 3.18 13.06 25.59
C HIS A 69 4.73 12.96 25.63
N TYR A 70 5.35 12.09 24.83
CA TYR A 70 6.79 11.88 24.81
C TYR A 70 7.39 12.30 23.46
N GLN A 71 7.64 13.58 23.24
CA GLN A 71 8.26 14.14 22.00
C GLN A 71 9.70 13.66 21.71
N ARG A 72 10.05 12.45 22.05
CA ARG A 72 11.42 11.92 21.99
C ARG A 72 11.76 11.18 20.70
N VAL A 73 12.98 11.38 20.21
CA VAL A 73 13.58 10.80 19.00
C VAL A 73 13.47 9.26 18.96
N LEU A 74 13.62 8.57 20.09
CA LEU A 74 13.52 7.11 20.22
C LEU A 74 12.13 6.55 19.88
N ALA A 75 11.06 7.25 20.29
CA ALA A 75 9.70 6.81 19.98
C ALA A 75 9.36 6.93 18.47
N ARG A 76 9.95 7.92 17.80
CA ARG A 76 9.79 8.09 16.34
C ARG A 76 10.51 6.98 15.56
N LYS A 77 11.75 6.64 15.95
CA LYS A 77 12.53 5.53 15.33
C LYS A 77 11.81 4.19 15.50
N ARG A 78 11.37 3.87 16.73
CA ARG A 78 10.66 2.61 17.02
C ARG A 78 9.36 2.47 16.22
N LYS A 79 8.60 3.54 16.09
CA LYS A 79 7.38 3.59 15.30
C LYS A 79 7.65 3.31 13.82
N ALA A 80 8.62 4.03 13.22
CA ALA A 80 8.99 3.83 11.83
C ALA A 80 9.43 2.38 11.58
N ASN A 81 10.24 1.80 12.46
CA ASN A 81 10.70 0.42 12.35
C ASN A 81 9.55 -0.58 12.38
N VAL A 82 8.56 -0.41 13.27
CA VAL A 82 7.38 -1.29 13.31
C VAL A 82 6.54 -1.18 12.03
N GLN A 83 6.37 0.03 11.49
CA GLN A 83 5.64 0.21 10.24
C GLN A 83 6.40 -0.38 9.04
N HIS A 84 7.72 -0.21 8.99
CA HIS A 84 8.56 -0.80 7.95
C HIS A 84 8.53 -2.33 8.02
N ASP A 85 8.63 -2.92 9.22
CA ASP A 85 8.53 -4.36 9.42
C ASP A 85 7.18 -4.90 8.93
N LEU A 86 6.07 -4.22 9.26
CA LEU A 86 4.74 -4.58 8.76
C LEU A 86 4.70 -4.59 7.22
N MET A 87 5.21 -3.53 6.57
CA MET A 87 5.26 -3.45 5.11
C MET A 87 6.16 -4.53 4.51
N GLN A 88 7.31 -4.83 5.14
CA GLN A 88 8.18 -5.90 4.71
C GLN A 88 7.50 -7.27 4.78
N LYS A 89 6.79 -7.58 5.87
CA LYS A 89 6.06 -8.83 6.04
C LYS A 89 4.91 -8.95 5.04
N PHE A 90 4.11 -7.90 4.89
CA PHE A 90 2.97 -7.91 3.97
C PHE A 90 3.43 -8.07 2.51
N THR A 91 4.43 -7.29 2.06
CA THR A 91 4.94 -7.44 0.69
C THR A 91 5.59 -8.79 0.45
N THR A 92 6.22 -9.41 1.49
CA THR A 92 6.72 -10.79 1.38
C THR A 92 5.57 -11.79 1.21
N GLN A 93 4.49 -11.61 1.96
CA GLN A 93 3.27 -12.43 1.81
C GLN A 93 2.71 -12.31 0.39
N LEU A 94 2.57 -11.09 -0.15
CA LEU A 94 2.08 -10.88 -1.50
C LEU A 94 2.91 -11.62 -2.54
N VAL A 95 4.24 -11.45 -2.56
CA VAL A 95 5.09 -12.12 -3.57
C VAL A 95 5.25 -13.63 -3.35
N ASN A 96 4.89 -14.14 -2.17
CA ASN A 96 4.82 -15.60 -1.94
C ASN A 96 3.51 -16.19 -2.47
N THR A 97 2.43 -15.41 -2.45
CA THR A 97 1.08 -15.91 -2.74
C THR A 97 0.69 -15.66 -4.19
N TYR A 98 1.09 -14.51 -4.77
CA TYR A 98 0.61 -14.06 -6.08
C TYR A 98 1.74 -13.93 -7.09
N ASP A 99 1.45 -14.22 -8.36
CA ASP A 99 2.39 -14.07 -9.47
C ASP A 99 2.24 -12.72 -10.16
N GLN A 100 1.04 -12.18 -10.18
CA GLN A 100 0.72 -10.87 -10.74
C GLN A 100 0.06 -10.01 -9.68
N ILE A 101 0.54 -8.78 -9.53
CA ILE A 101 0.06 -7.83 -8.54
C ILE A 101 -0.17 -6.50 -9.23
N VAL A 102 -1.35 -5.91 -9.07
CA VAL A 102 -1.63 -4.55 -9.55
C VAL A 102 -1.81 -3.60 -8.38
N ILE A 103 -1.25 -2.39 -8.51
CA ILE A 103 -1.38 -1.30 -7.54
C ILE A 103 -1.70 0.01 -8.24
N GLU A 104 -2.30 0.96 -7.53
CA GLU A 104 -2.53 2.33 -8.04
C GLU A 104 -1.27 3.18 -8.06
N ASP A 105 -1.16 4.10 -9.05
CA ASP A 105 -0.15 5.16 -9.06
C ASP A 105 -0.62 6.38 -8.25
N LEU A 106 -0.51 6.30 -6.94
CA LEU A 106 -0.89 7.40 -6.06
C LEU A 106 0.10 8.56 -6.13
N ALA A 107 -0.38 9.78 -6.42
CA ALA A 107 0.41 11.01 -6.43
C ALA A 107 0.72 11.49 -4.99
N VAL A 108 1.44 10.69 -4.21
CA VAL A 108 1.71 10.90 -2.77
C VAL A 108 2.21 12.32 -2.48
N LYS A 109 3.11 12.86 -3.30
CA LYS A 109 3.63 14.24 -3.13
C LYS A 109 2.51 15.30 -3.25
N LYS A 110 1.61 15.18 -4.24
CA LYS A 110 0.48 16.12 -4.40
C LYS A 110 -0.53 15.98 -3.27
N MET A 111 -0.80 14.76 -2.83
CA MET A 111 -1.72 14.50 -1.71
C MET A 111 -1.16 15.01 -0.38
N GLN A 112 0.16 15.00 -0.16
CA GLN A 112 0.80 15.57 1.03
C GLN A 112 0.68 17.08 1.11
N MET A 113 0.55 17.78 -0.02
CA MET A 113 0.36 19.23 -0.07
C MET A 113 -1.08 19.64 0.31
N SER A 114 -2.04 18.73 0.26
CA SER A 114 -3.40 19.00 0.73
C SER A 114 -3.44 18.81 2.26
N HIS A 115 -3.80 19.85 2.99
CA HIS A 115 -3.83 19.84 4.47
C HIS A 115 -4.80 18.82 5.07
N VAL A 116 -5.76 18.33 4.30
CA VAL A 116 -6.84 17.45 4.76
C VAL A 116 -6.35 16.04 5.12
N ALA A 117 -5.39 15.49 4.38
CA ALA A 117 -4.94 14.11 4.56
C ALA A 117 -3.45 13.95 4.93
N ALA A 118 -2.68 15.05 5.00
CA ALA A 118 -1.21 15.03 5.10
C ALA A 118 -0.68 14.17 6.26
N LYS A 119 -1.29 14.23 7.46
CA LYS A 119 -0.87 13.41 8.61
C LYS A 119 -1.14 11.91 8.40
N GLY A 120 -2.28 11.57 7.84
CA GLY A 120 -2.67 10.18 7.53
C GLY A 120 -1.76 9.60 6.46
N LEU A 121 -1.54 10.35 5.39
CA LEU A 121 -0.72 9.96 4.25
C LEU A 121 0.75 9.70 4.63
N HIS A 122 1.35 10.58 5.44
CA HIS A 122 2.71 10.39 5.95
C HIS A 122 2.83 9.13 6.83
N ARG A 123 1.74 8.72 7.48
CA ARG A 123 1.68 7.51 8.31
C ARG A 123 1.46 6.23 7.50
N SER A 124 0.91 6.31 6.30
CA SER A 124 0.52 5.16 5.48
C SER A 124 1.68 4.50 4.74
N LEU A 125 2.84 5.17 4.66
CA LEU A 125 4.05 4.65 3.99
C LEU A 125 3.82 4.20 2.52
N PHE A 126 2.91 4.84 1.80
CA PHE A 126 2.57 4.45 0.41
C PHE A 126 3.81 4.34 -0.49
N GLY A 127 4.69 5.34 -0.43
CA GLY A 127 5.94 5.33 -1.20
C GLY A 127 6.85 4.17 -0.82
N TYR A 128 6.96 3.87 0.48
CA TYR A 128 7.75 2.74 0.98
C TYR A 128 7.14 1.40 0.56
N PHE A 129 5.82 1.23 0.67
CA PHE A 129 5.12 0.04 0.19
C PHE A 129 5.43 -0.23 -1.29
N ARG A 130 5.22 0.77 -2.15
CA ARG A 130 5.52 0.66 -3.60
C ARG A 130 6.99 0.30 -3.85
N GLN A 131 7.93 0.98 -3.20
CA GLN A 131 9.36 0.72 -3.33
C GLN A 131 9.70 -0.73 -2.95
N VAL A 132 9.22 -1.20 -1.78
CA VAL A 132 9.51 -2.55 -1.29
C VAL A 132 8.89 -3.61 -2.20
N LEU A 133 7.65 -3.40 -2.64
CA LEU A 133 6.96 -4.34 -3.53
C LEU A 133 7.66 -4.42 -4.90
N THR A 134 8.09 -3.27 -5.45
CA THR A 134 8.80 -3.22 -6.74
C THR A 134 10.06 -4.07 -6.73
N TYR A 135 10.96 -3.89 -5.75
CA TYR A 135 12.18 -4.68 -5.75
C TYR A 135 11.95 -6.15 -5.43
N LYS A 136 10.95 -6.48 -4.58
CA LYS A 136 10.62 -7.88 -4.30
C LYS A 136 10.02 -8.58 -5.51
N CYS A 137 9.13 -7.93 -6.25
CA CYS A 137 8.61 -8.50 -7.50
C CYS A 137 9.75 -8.78 -8.49
N ALA A 138 10.68 -7.83 -8.65
CA ALA A 138 11.85 -8.02 -9.49
C ALA A 138 12.73 -9.18 -9.02
N TRP A 139 12.99 -9.29 -7.70
CA TRP A 139 13.84 -10.35 -7.16
C TRP A 139 13.25 -11.74 -7.29
N TYR A 140 11.93 -11.87 -7.11
CA TYR A 140 11.25 -13.18 -7.07
C TYR A 140 10.58 -13.54 -8.39
N GLY A 141 10.82 -12.76 -9.47
CA GLY A 141 10.26 -13.02 -10.80
C GLY A 141 8.74 -12.88 -10.85
N LYS A 142 8.18 -11.95 -10.08
CA LYS A 142 6.74 -11.64 -10.05
C LYS A 142 6.45 -10.39 -10.89
N THR A 143 5.27 -10.32 -11.45
CA THR A 143 4.82 -9.16 -12.25
C THR A 143 4.15 -8.13 -11.35
N LEU A 144 4.64 -6.88 -11.41
CA LEU A 144 3.98 -5.74 -10.78
C LEU A 144 3.45 -4.80 -11.87
N LEU A 145 2.14 -4.64 -11.93
CA LEU A 145 1.47 -3.65 -12.77
C LEU A 145 1.14 -2.42 -11.91
N VAL A 146 1.53 -1.24 -12.36
CA VAL A 146 1.11 0.03 -11.76
C VAL A 146 0.03 0.61 -12.67
N ALA A 147 -1.20 0.68 -12.19
CA ALA A 147 -2.33 1.22 -12.93
C ALA A 147 -2.09 2.70 -13.29
N ASP A 148 -2.68 3.14 -14.40
CA ASP A 148 -2.62 4.55 -14.77
C ASP A 148 -3.19 5.41 -13.64
N ARG A 149 -2.56 6.57 -13.39
CA ARG A 149 -2.95 7.51 -12.32
C ARG A 149 -4.40 7.97 -12.42
N PHE A 150 -4.93 8.05 -13.61
CA PHE A 150 -6.28 8.51 -13.89
C PHE A 150 -7.27 7.35 -14.07
N TYR A 151 -6.81 6.12 -13.88
CA TYR A 151 -7.71 4.97 -13.92
C TYR A 151 -8.77 5.11 -12.82
N PRO A 152 -10.06 5.11 -13.17
CA PRO A 152 -11.14 5.46 -12.23
C PRO A 152 -11.56 4.26 -11.37
N SER A 153 -10.64 3.61 -10.67
CA SER A 153 -10.87 2.39 -9.89
C SER A 153 -12.07 2.52 -8.93
N THR A 154 -12.16 3.66 -8.21
CA THR A 154 -13.25 3.94 -7.26
C THR A 154 -14.53 4.47 -7.91
N GLN A 155 -14.47 4.98 -9.16
CA GLN A 155 -15.63 5.52 -9.86
C GLN A 155 -16.29 4.52 -10.81
N ARG A 156 -15.54 3.50 -11.23
CA ARG A 156 -16.01 2.44 -12.12
C ARG A 156 -16.78 1.39 -11.33
N CYS A 157 -17.88 0.91 -11.88
CA CYS A 157 -18.60 -0.24 -11.35
C CYS A 157 -17.93 -1.53 -11.79
N SER A 158 -17.52 -2.38 -10.86
CA SER A 158 -16.91 -3.68 -11.17
C SER A 158 -17.88 -4.67 -11.81
N VAL A 159 -19.20 -4.47 -11.67
CA VAL A 159 -20.24 -5.34 -12.24
C VAL A 159 -20.55 -4.98 -13.69
N CYS A 160 -20.83 -3.70 -14.00
CA CYS A 160 -21.29 -3.28 -15.33
C CYS A 160 -20.32 -2.34 -16.06
N SER A 161 -19.18 -2.02 -15.46
CA SER A 161 -18.16 -1.12 -16.01
C SER A 161 -18.60 0.34 -16.20
N HIS A 162 -19.78 0.74 -15.75
CA HIS A 162 -20.22 2.14 -15.79
C HIS A 162 -19.30 3.02 -14.93
N ILE A 163 -18.90 4.17 -15.46
CA ILE A 163 -18.04 5.12 -14.75
C ILE A 163 -18.87 6.33 -14.33
N LYS A 164 -18.91 6.60 -13.03
CA LYS A 164 -19.60 7.74 -12.45
C LYS A 164 -18.93 9.05 -12.86
N GLN A 165 -19.76 10.04 -13.25
CA GLN A 165 -19.32 11.37 -13.70
C GLN A 165 -20.07 12.48 -12.97
N GLY A 166 -19.52 13.68 -12.99
CA GLY A 166 -20.17 14.86 -12.40
C GLY A 166 -20.56 14.66 -10.95
N ASP A 167 -21.82 14.95 -10.62
CA ASP A 167 -22.38 14.89 -9.26
C ASP A 167 -22.60 13.46 -8.74
N ASP A 168 -22.52 12.45 -9.60
CA ASP A 168 -22.66 11.05 -9.21
C ASP A 168 -21.35 10.46 -8.68
N LYS A 169 -20.23 11.18 -8.77
CA LYS A 169 -18.91 10.71 -8.29
C LYS A 169 -18.92 10.43 -6.80
N VAL A 170 -18.25 9.34 -6.42
CA VAL A 170 -17.97 9.02 -5.03
C VAL A 170 -16.82 9.91 -4.55
N THR A 171 -17.00 10.54 -3.41
CA THR A 171 -15.97 11.35 -2.73
C THR A 171 -15.47 10.66 -1.46
N LEU A 172 -14.48 11.24 -0.77
CA LEU A 172 -14.02 10.75 0.54
C LEU A 172 -15.12 10.78 1.62
N ALA A 173 -16.16 11.58 1.43
CA ALA A 173 -17.31 11.68 2.34
C ALA A 173 -18.52 10.85 1.86
N GLY A 174 -18.37 10.10 0.78
CA GLY A 174 -19.47 9.45 0.08
C GLY A 174 -20.03 10.32 -1.05
N ASN A 175 -21.28 10.12 -1.43
CA ASN A 175 -21.98 10.95 -2.42
C ASN A 175 -23.15 11.68 -1.76
N HIS A 176 -23.09 13.02 -1.73
CA HIS A 176 -24.11 13.86 -1.08
C HIS A 176 -25.47 13.81 -1.79
N LYS A 177 -25.47 13.76 -3.15
CA LYS A 177 -26.68 13.73 -3.97
C LYS A 177 -27.50 12.47 -3.73
N HIS A 178 -26.82 11.36 -3.52
CA HIS A 178 -27.44 10.03 -3.36
C HIS A 178 -27.42 9.51 -1.91
N HIS A 179 -26.98 10.35 -0.96
CA HIS A 179 -26.93 10.03 0.47
C HIS A 179 -26.15 8.74 0.81
N THR A 180 -25.12 8.38 0.00
CA THR A 180 -24.28 7.21 0.27
C THR A 180 -23.19 7.55 1.28
N LYS A 181 -22.79 6.56 2.09
CA LYS A 181 -21.68 6.68 3.03
C LYS A 181 -20.32 6.65 2.32
N HIS A 182 -19.25 6.95 3.07
CA HIS A 182 -17.88 6.98 2.56
C HIS A 182 -17.34 5.62 2.10
N ASP A 183 -17.85 4.53 2.65
CA ASP A 183 -17.51 3.12 2.39
C ASP A 183 -18.46 2.42 1.42
N GLU A 184 -19.52 3.09 0.99
CA GLU A 184 -20.58 2.52 0.17
C GLU A 184 -20.43 2.93 -1.30
N TYR A 185 -20.55 1.97 -2.20
CA TYR A 185 -20.63 2.17 -3.64
C TYR A 185 -21.96 1.65 -4.18
N ILE A 186 -22.81 2.52 -4.70
CA ILE A 186 -24.05 2.16 -5.38
C ILE A 186 -23.92 2.53 -6.86
N CYS A 187 -24.06 1.55 -7.73
CA CYS A 187 -24.11 1.81 -9.18
C CYS A 187 -25.51 2.24 -9.61
N TYR A 188 -25.64 3.46 -10.10
CA TYR A 188 -26.95 3.98 -10.54
C TYR A 188 -27.38 3.43 -11.90
N GLN A 189 -26.47 2.73 -12.64
CA GLN A 189 -26.79 2.11 -13.91
C GLN A 189 -27.35 0.69 -13.76
N CYS A 190 -26.74 -0.16 -12.90
CA CYS A 190 -27.14 -1.55 -12.74
C CYS A 190 -27.70 -1.88 -11.34
N GLY A 191 -27.76 -0.92 -10.42
CA GLY A 191 -28.29 -1.11 -9.07
C GLY A 191 -27.38 -1.87 -8.12
N ALA A 192 -26.17 -2.27 -8.52
CA ALA A 192 -25.23 -3.00 -7.64
C ALA A 192 -24.84 -2.14 -6.43
N THR A 193 -24.92 -2.72 -5.24
CA THR A 193 -24.45 -2.11 -3.97
C THR A 193 -23.24 -2.92 -3.49
N LEU A 194 -22.12 -2.25 -3.32
CA LEU A 194 -20.81 -2.85 -3.01
C LEU A 194 -20.11 -2.04 -1.91
N ASP A 195 -19.14 -2.64 -1.25
CA ASP A 195 -18.13 -1.88 -0.52
C ASP A 195 -17.26 -1.11 -1.54
N ARG A 196 -16.94 0.16 -1.25
CA ARG A 196 -16.20 1.01 -2.19
C ARG A 196 -14.78 0.51 -2.44
N ASP A 197 -14.12 0.04 -1.39
CA ASP A 197 -12.74 -0.42 -1.47
C ASP A 197 -12.67 -1.80 -2.16
N GLU A 198 -13.63 -2.68 -1.91
CA GLU A 198 -13.78 -3.96 -2.63
C GLU A 198 -14.05 -3.74 -4.13
N ASN A 199 -14.91 -2.77 -4.46
CA ASN A 199 -15.17 -2.39 -5.85
C ASN A 199 -13.89 -1.87 -6.53
N ALA A 200 -13.08 -1.06 -5.83
CA ALA A 200 -11.81 -0.56 -6.36
C ALA A 200 -10.80 -1.70 -6.60
N VAL A 201 -10.67 -2.64 -5.65
CA VAL A 201 -9.82 -3.84 -5.81
C VAL A 201 -10.25 -4.67 -7.01
N ALA A 202 -11.56 -4.92 -7.20
CA ALA A 202 -12.07 -5.67 -8.34
C ALA A 202 -11.79 -4.97 -9.68
N ASN A 203 -11.92 -3.64 -9.73
CA ASN A 203 -11.59 -2.87 -10.92
C ASN A 203 -10.10 -2.86 -11.25
N LEU A 204 -9.23 -2.81 -10.25
CA LEU A 204 -7.78 -2.92 -10.45
C LEU A 204 -7.41 -4.32 -10.92
N LEU A 205 -7.99 -5.36 -10.34
CA LEU A 205 -7.74 -6.75 -10.73
C LEU A 205 -8.10 -7.00 -12.21
N ALA A 206 -9.12 -6.34 -12.73
CA ALA A 206 -9.52 -6.42 -14.14
C ALA A 206 -8.47 -5.84 -15.13
N LEU A 207 -7.36 -5.27 -14.65
CA LEU A 207 -6.23 -4.81 -15.47
C LEU A 207 -5.18 -5.90 -15.70
N LEU A 208 -5.22 -7.01 -14.96
CA LEU A 208 -4.34 -8.17 -15.13
C LEU A 208 -4.86 -9.12 -16.19
#